data_6a46f6eca323ef1c3492f6925b1afce4
#
_entry.id   6a46f6eca323ef1c3492f6925b1afce4
#
_cell.length_a   1.000
_cell.length_b   1.000
_cell.length_c   1.000
_cell.angle_alpha   90.00
_cell.angle_beta   90.00
_cell.angle_gamma   90.00
#
_symmetry.space_group_name_H-M   'P 1'
#
loop_
_entity.id
_entity.type
_entity.pdbx_description
1 polymer ?
#
loop_
_entity_poly.entity_id
_entity_poly.type
_entity_poly.pdbx_seq_one_letter_code
_entity_poly.pdbx_strand_id
1 'polypeptide(L)'
;MKKMLALIPLILSLLACTTQPNQSTATEIPATVTEVPPTSTPSLPPPSPTPIQPTATTVPAVGQIVYYYFVDPKAVPYPDGSIIVMPEMYILAPTLSDTAFDSNPAANLKSALEAALKDSRNGWMGDKLEIISLTFSEGHTDILLQGEYFGVGDVTLIAASQQILLTVFANANVHTATVTLNEDTVGNMGVSNSMNARSVDYVFTRAEIETYVSEHAYGLP
;
A
#
# COMPACT_ATOMS: atom_id res chain seq x y z
N MET A 1 30.94 3.15 -45.78
CA MET A 1 30.63 2.17 -46.84
C MET A 1 29.66 1.14 -46.28
N LYS A 2 28.57 0.89 -47.07
CA LYS A 2 27.53 -0.15 -46.93
C LYS A 2 26.56 -0.06 -45.74
N LYS A 3 25.41 0.58 -46.06
CA LYS A 3 24.11 0.48 -45.43
C LYS A 3 23.57 -0.94 -45.60
N MET A 4 23.08 -1.57 -44.53
CA MET A 4 22.24 -2.76 -44.65
C MET A 4 20.88 -2.44 -43.96
N LEU A 5 19.87 -2.18 -44.81
CA LEU A 5 18.47 -2.15 -44.46
C LEU A 5 18.02 -3.61 -44.27
N ALA A 6 17.49 -3.97 -43.12
CA ALA A 6 16.75 -5.20 -42.93
C ALA A 6 15.25 -4.86 -42.76
N LEU A 7 14.50 -5.19 -43.77
CA LEU A 7 13.05 -5.13 -43.89
C LEU A 7 12.47 -6.32 -43.11
N ILE A 8 11.63 -6.08 -42.08
CA ILE A 8 10.86 -7.14 -41.39
C ILE A 8 9.41 -7.01 -41.82
N PRO A 9 8.76 -8.06 -42.37
CA PRO A 9 7.37 -8.00 -42.79
C PRO A 9 6.39 -8.09 -41.63
N LEU A 10 5.42 -7.22 -41.69
CA LEU A 10 4.24 -7.13 -40.84
C LEU A 10 3.30 -8.31 -41.13
N ILE A 11 3.12 -9.24 -40.20
CA ILE A 11 2.10 -10.29 -40.29
C ILE A 11 0.86 -9.84 -39.49
N LEU A 12 -0.17 -9.45 -40.24
CA LEU A 12 -1.49 -9.13 -39.73
C LEU A 12 -2.27 -10.45 -39.57
N SER A 13 -2.53 -10.89 -38.34
CA SER A 13 -3.44 -12.01 -38.05
C SER A 13 -4.78 -11.48 -37.55
N LEU A 14 -5.75 -11.47 -38.44
CA LEU A 14 -7.17 -11.24 -38.12
C LEU A 14 -7.76 -12.52 -37.52
N LEU A 15 -8.09 -12.52 -36.21
CA LEU A 15 -8.97 -13.52 -35.61
C LEU A 15 -10.38 -12.93 -35.54
N ALA A 16 -11.28 -13.49 -36.37
CA ALA A 16 -12.70 -13.25 -36.33
C ALA A 16 -13.33 -14.05 -35.16
N CYS A 17 -13.97 -13.36 -34.22
CA CYS A 17 -14.86 -13.98 -33.25
C CYS A 17 -16.25 -14.13 -33.84
N THR A 18 -16.68 -15.35 -34.08
CA THR A 18 -18.07 -15.72 -34.40
C THR A 18 -18.91 -15.77 -33.12
N THR A 19 -19.86 -14.88 -33.03
CA THR A 19 -20.94 -14.92 -32.02
C THR A 19 -22.02 -15.89 -32.44
N GLN A 20 -22.28 -16.91 -31.64
CA GLN A 20 -23.37 -17.86 -31.81
C GLN A 20 -24.56 -17.41 -30.95
N PRO A 21 -25.78 -17.26 -31.50
CA PRO A 21 -26.96 -16.94 -30.70
C PRO A 21 -27.51 -18.19 -30.03
N ASN A 22 -27.64 -18.15 -28.71
CA ASN A 22 -28.32 -19.18 -27.92
C ASN A 22 -29.84 -19.04 -28.11
N GLN A 23 -30.46 -20.01 -28.74
CA GLN A 23 -31.90 -20.17 -28.79
C GLN A 23 -32.39 -20.77 -27.46
N SER A 24 -33.17 -20.01 -26.71
CA SER A 24 -33.91 -20.49 -25.56
C SER A 24 -35.19 -21.17 -26.03
N THR A 25 -35.25 -22.46 -25.84
CA THR A 25 -36.49 -23.27 -26.03
C THR A 25 -37.37 -23.09 -24.81
N ALA A 26 -38.54 -22.50 -24.98
CA ALA A 26 -39.56 -22.42 -23.94
C ALA A 26 -40.17 -23.81 -23.72
N THR A 27 -40.05 -24.36 -22.54
CA THR A 27 -40.77 -25.58 -22.11
C THR A 27 -41.96 -25.16 -21.26
N GLU A 28 -43.18 -25.47 -21.76
CA GLU A 28 -44.43 -25.32 -21.03
C GLU A 28 -44.43 -26.24 -19.78
N ILE A 29 -44.77 -25.65 -18.63
CA ILE A 29 -44.97 -26.38 -17.37
C ILE A 29 -46.48 -26.42 -17.09
N PRO A 30 -47.07 -27.61 -16.85
CA PRO A 30 -48.49 -27.74 -16.52
C PRO A 30 -48.75 -27.25 -15.08
N ALA A 31 -49.91 -26.59 -14.93
CA ALA A 31 -50.43 -26.14 -13.64
C ALA A 31 -50.74 -27.26 -12.70
N THR A 32 -50.26 -27.23 -11.50
CA THR A 32 -50.68 -28.19 -10.46
C THR A 32 -50.69 -27.52 -9.07
N VAL A 33 -51.88 -27.60 -8.47
CA VAL A 33 -52.25 -27.68 -7.04
C VAL A 33 -51.81 -26.54 -6.12
N THR A 34 -52.83 -25.82 -5.70
CA THR A 34 -52.79 -24.89 -4.56
C THR A 34 -52.63 -25.64 -3.27
N GLU A 35 -51.43 -25.62 -2.67
CA GLU A 35 -51.26 -25.97 -1.26
C GLU A 35 -51.34 -24.69 -0.40
N VAL A 36 -52.14 -24.81 0.67
CA VAL A 36 -52.29 -23.75 1.69
C VAL A 36 -50.98 -23.57 2.42
N PRO A 37 -50.38 -22.38 2.47
CA PRO A 37 -49.13 -22.18 3.17
C PRO A 37 -49.31 -22.27 4.67
N PRO A 38 -48.39 -22.95 5.39
CA PRO A 38 -48.38 -22.96 6.85
C PRO A 38 -48.12 -21.57 7.38
N THR A 39 -48.89 -21.19 8.40
CA THR A 39 -48.75 -19.92 9.14
C THR A 39 -47.34 -19.79 9.69
N SER A 40 -46.55 -18.86 9.13
CA SER A 40 -45.22 -18.59 9.60
C SER A 40 -45.26 -17.91 10.97
N THR A 41 -44.71 -18.58 11.98
CA THR A 41 -44.40 -17.99 13.28
C THR A 41 -43.42 -16.80 13.07
N PRO A 42 -43.69 -15.62 13.64
CA PRO A 42 -42.76 -14.50 13.48
C PRO A 42 -41.39 -14.86 14.10
N SER A 43 -40.40 -15.01 13.27
CA SER A 43 -38.98 -15.14 13.68
C SER A 43 -38.54 -13.79 14.27
N LEU A 44 -38.00 -13.82 15.48
CA LEU A 44 -37.32 -12.65 16.05
C LEU A 44 -36.20 -12.19 15.12
N PRO A 45 -36.06 -10.88 14.89
CA PRO A 45 -34.98 -10.37 14.08
C PRO A 45 -33.61 -10.80 14.69
N PRO A 46 -32.63 -11.19 13.87
CA PRO A 46 -31.30 -11.50 14.36
C PRO A 46 -30.73 -10.29 15.12
N PRO A 47 -29.93 -10.51 16.17
CA PRO A 47 -29.30 -9.42 16.90
C PRO A 47 -28.48 -8.58 15.91
N SER A 48 -28.71 -7.26 15.94
CA SER A 48 -27.96 -6.29 15.15
C SER A 48 -26.47 -6.46 15.49
N PRO A 49 -25.57 -6.58 14.49
CA PRO A 49 -24.15 -6.68 14.79
C PRO A 49 -23.74 -5.42 15.59
N THR A 50 -23.18 -5.66 16.76
CA THR A 50 -22.57 -4.58 17.58
C THR A 50 -21.49 -3.92 16.70
N PRO A 51 -21.51 -2.59 16.51
CA PRO A 51 -20.46 -1.92 15.75
C PRO A 51 -19.12 -2.23 16.42
N ILE A 52 -18.24 -2.92 15.71
CA ILE A 52 -16.85 -3.09 16.16
C ILE A 52 -16.24 -1.71 16.02
N GLN A 53 -15.99 -1.08 17.18
CA GLN A 53 -15.31 0.20 17.24
C GLN A 53 -13.93 -0.01 16.62
N PRO A 54 -13.53 0.76 15.57
CA PRO A 54 -12.22 0.63 14.98
C PRO A 54 -11.20 0.80 16.12
N THR A 55 -10.33 -0.18 16.29
CA THR A 55 -9.20 -0.12 17.21
C THR A 55 -8.38 1.09 16.80
N ALA A 56 -8.37 2.12 17.62
CA ALA A 56 -7.65 3.35 17.35
C ALA A 56 -6.19 2.97 17.04
N THR A 57 -5.74 3.25 15.83
CA THR A 57 -4.31 3.24 15.49
C THR A 57 -3.64 4.08 16.57
N THR A 58 -2.81 3.45 17.41
CA THR A 58 -2.15 4.13 18.52
C THR A 58 -1.27 5.22 17.93
N VAL A 59 -1.75 6.47 18.00
CA VAL A 59 -0.90 7.62 17.71
C VAL A 59 0.30 7.51 18.65
N PRO A 60 1.54 7.49 18.16
CA PRO A 60 2.71 7.38 19.01
C PRO A 60 2.66 8.43 20.11
N ALA A 61 2.99 8.05 21.33
CA ALA A 61 3.07 8.99 22.44
C ALA A 61 4.05 10.11 22.06
N VAL A 62 3.69 11.35 22.38
CA VAL A 62 4.57 12.51 22.17
C VAL A 62 5.91 12.21 22.81
N GLY A 63 7.00 12.22 22.03
CA GLY A 63 8.34 11.91 22.51
C GLY A 63 8.90 10.55 22.08
N GLN A 64 8.29 9.90 21.08
CA GLN A 64 8.80 8.64 20.52
C GLN A 64 9.07 8.79 19.01
N ILE A 65 10.16 8.19 18.54
CA ILE A 65 10.50 8.10 17.13
C ILE A 65 10.04 6.72 16.64
N VAL A 66 9.08 6.72 15.71
CA VAL A 66 8.47 5.50 15.14
C VAL A 66 8.92 5.34 13.70
N TYR A 67 9.25 4.12 13.33
CA TYR A 67 9.47 3.75 11.93
C TYR A 67 8.77 2.41 11.62
N TYR A 68 8.58 2.11 10.33
CA TYR A 68 7.99 0.86 9.89
C TYR A 68 9.06 -0.10 9.37
N TYR A 69 8.87 -1.39 9.63
CA TYR A 69 9.76 -2.46 9.20
C TYR A 69 8.97 -3.62 8.58
N PHE A 70 9.64 -4.46 7.82
CA PHE A 70 9.04 -5.66 7.25
C PHE A 70 8.91 -6.76 8.29
N VAL A 71 7.72 -7.35 8.37
CA VAL A 71 7.41 -8.49 9.25
C VAL A 71 7.48 -9.78 8.44
N ASP A 72 8.06 -10.84 9.01
CA ASP A 72 7.97 -12.16 8.42
C ASP A 72 6.50 -12.57 8.27
N PRO A 73 6.01 -12.86 7.05
CA PRO A 73 4.61 -13.21 6.83
C PRO A 73 4.17 -14.49 7.56
N LYS A 74 5.11 -15.28 8.08
CA LYS A 74 4.83 -16.47 8.91
C LYS A 74 4.68 -16.16 10.40
N ALA A 75 5.02 -14.95 10.83
CA ALA A 75 4.97 -14.53 12.25
C ALA A 75 3.55 -14.13 12.68
N VAL A 76 2.58 -15.01 12.52
CA VAL A 76 1.18 -14.77 12.92
C VAL A 76 1.00 -15.16 14.40
N PRO A 77 0.32 -14.35 15.23
CA PRO A 77 -0.29 -13.04 14.91
C PRO A 77 0.75 -11.95 14.64
N TYR A 78 0.43 -11.02 13.73
CA TYR A 78 1.30 -9.88 13.46
C TYR A 78 1.27 -8.88 14.61
N PRO A 79 2.33 -8.06 14.76
CA PRO A 79 2.36 -6.98 15.75
C PRO A 79 1.17 -6.02 15.59
N ASP A 80 0.75 -5.40 16.69
CA ASP A 80 -0.28 -4.38 16.66
C ASP A 80 0.10 -3.21 15.75
N GLY A 81 -0.88 -2.71 15.00
CA GLY A 81 -0.65 -1.64 14.02
C GLY A 81 0.00 -2.11 12.72
N SER A 82 0.10 -3.43 12.47
CA SER A 82 0.59 -3.96 11.20
C SER A 82 -0.32 -3.59 10.03
N ILE A 83 0.31 -3.32 8.89
CA ILE A 83 -0.32 -2.98 7.62
C ILE A 83 -0.03 -4.10 6.63
N ILE A 84 -1.08 -4.67 6.04
CA ILE A 84 -0.96 -5.73 5.03
C ILE A 84 -0.87 -5.07 3.66
N VAL A 85 0.33 -4.93 3.13
CA VAL A 85 0.54 -4.42 1.77
C VAL A 85 0.12 -5.45 0.74
N MET A 86 0.49 -6.72 0.99
CA MET A 86 0.02 -7.87 0.21
C MET A 86 -0.11 -9.09 1.14
N PRO A 87 -1.28 -9.74 1.19
CA PRO A 87 -1.49 -10.91 2.03
C PRO A 87 -0.43 -11.98 1.81
N GLU A 88 0.06 -12.56 2.90
CA GLU A 88 1.04 -13.66 2.94
C GLU A 88 2.42 -13.33 2.35
N MET A 89 2.66 -12.08 1.91
CA MET A 89 3.92 -11.70 1.29
C MET A 89 4.59 -10.49 1.96
N TYR A 90 3.86 -9.38 2.08
CA TYR A 90 4.43 -8.12 2.56
C TYR A 90 3.56 -7.48 3.63
N ILE A 91 4.07 -7.51 4.85
CA ILE A 91 3.47 -6.92 6.04
C ILE A 91 4.47 -5.91 6.60
N LEU A 92 3.98 -4.74 6.96
CA LEU A 92 4.74 -3.68 7.61
C LEU A 92 4.19 -3.45 9.01
N ALA A 93 5.06 -3.32 10.01
CA ALA A 93 4.65 -3.00 11.37
C ALA A 93 5.43 -1.79 11.92
N PRO A 94 4.80 -0.97 12.78
CA PRO A 94 5.49 0.10 13.48
C PRO A 94 6.40 -0.45 14.57
N THR A 95 7.52 0.22 14.79
CA THR A 95 8.40 -0.02 15.93
C THR A 95 9.07 1.26 16.39
N LEU A 96 9.63 1.26 17.59
CA LEU A 96 10.35 2.40 18.12
C LEU A 96 11.80 2.37 17.67
N SER A 97 12.34 3.53 17.34
CA SER A 97 13.80 3.71 17.17
C SER A 97 14.49 3.78 18.53
N ASP A 98 15.70 3.25 18.59
CA ASP A 98 16.58 3.39 19.76
C ASP A 98 17.14 4.82 19.91
N THR A 99 16.93 5.68 18.93
CA THR A 99 17.39 7.08 18.94
C THR A 99 16.55 7.90 19.91
N ALA A 100 17.22 8.70 20.73
CA ALA A 100 16.55 9.62 21.63
C ALA A 100 15.74 10.67 20.86
N PHE A 101 14.54 10.99 21.37
CA PHE A 101 13.68 12.02 20.79
C PHE A 101 14.32 13.40 20.93
N ASP A 102 14.30 14.16 19.84
CA ASP A 102 14.77 15.55 19.77
C ASP A 102 13.57 16.53 19.76
N SER A 103 13.79 17.73 20.23
CA SER A 103 12.82 18.83 20.10
C SER A 103 12.63 19.30 18.63
N ASN A 104 13.58 18.99 17.75
CA ASN A 104 13.55 19.30 16.33
C ASN A 104 12.81 18.19 15.55
N PRO A 105 11.63 18.47 14.97
CA PRO A 105 10.87 17.48 14.20
C PRO A 105 11.64 16.90 13.00
N ALA A 106 12.47 17.70 12.34
CA ALA A 106 13.30 17.25 11.21
C ALA A 106 14.35 16.22 11.65
N ALA A 107 14.95 16.40 12.84
CA ALA A 107 15.90 15.43 13.38
C ALA A 107 15.23 14.09 13.69
N ASN A 108 14.04 14.12 14.30
CA ASN A 108 13.27 12.90 14.58
C ASN A 108 12.86 12.18 13.30
N LEU A 109 12.39 12.92 12.30
CA LEU A 109 12.02 12.36 11.00
C LEU A 109 13.20 11.73 10.29
N LYS A 110 14.36 12.40 10.31
CA LYS A 110 15.61 11.87 9.76
C LYS A 110 16.00 10.57 10.45
N SER A 111 15.98 10.53 11.78
CA SER A 111 16.30 9.35 12.57
C SER A 111 15.35 8.18 12.29
N ALA A 112 14.04 8.45 12.15
CA ALA A 112 13.05 7.43 11.79
C ALA A 112 13.35 6.82 10.41
N LEU A 113 13.61 7.66 9.41
CA LEU A 113 13.93 7.22 8.05
C LEU A 113 15.25 6.45 8.01
N GLU A 114 16.30 6.92 8.68
CA GLU A 114 17.57 6.20 8.75
C GLU A 114 17.39 4.82 9.39
N ALA A 115 16.57 4.69 10.43
CA ALA A 115 16.26 3.41 11.05
C ALA A 115 15.50 2.50 10.07
N ALA A 116 14.48 3.01 9.39
CA ALA A 116 13.71 2.25 8.40
C ALA A 116 14.58 1.77 7.24
N LEU A 117 15.41 2.65 6.67
CA LEU A 117 16.25 2.32 5.51
C LEU A 117 17.36 1.31 5.84
N LYS A 118 17.84 1.29 7.09
CA LYS A 118 18.92 0.40 7.54
C LYS A 118 18.43 -0.86 8.25
N ASP A 119 17.12 -1.06 8.39
CA ASP A 119 16.59 -2.22 9.09
C ASP A 119 16.96 -3.51 8.34
N SER A 120 17.61 -4.43 9.05
CA SER A 120 18.07 -5.70 8.48
C SER A 120 16.93 -6.64 8.06
N ARG A 121 15.70 -6.33 8.46
CA ARG A 121 14.48 -7.07 8.07
C ARG A 121 13.91 -6.62 6.74
N ASN A 122 14.48 -5.60 6.10
CA ASN A 122 14.02 -5.14 4.80
C ASN A 122 14.00 -6.27 3.77
N GLY A 123 12.85 -6.49 3.13
CA GLY A 123 12.70 -7.44 2.02
C GLY A 123 13.27 -6.93 0.69
N TRP A 124 13.80 -5.72 0.68
CA TRP A 124 14.43 -5.04 -0.44
C TRP A 124 15.84 -4.57 -0.04
N MET A 125 16.74 -4.40 -0.99
CA MET A 125 18.10 -3.95 -0.72
C MET A 125 18.13 -2.42 -0.56
N GLY A 126 17.78 -1.94 0.64
CA GLY A 126 17.68 -0.52 0.96
C GLY A 126 18.90 0.05 1.71
N ASP A 127 19.89 -0.76 2.02
CA ASP A 127 21.11 -0.36 2.75
C ASP A 127 22.00 0.62 1.96
N LYS A 128 21.71 0.80 0.69
CA LYS A 128 22.40 1.75 -0.19
C LYS A 128 21.66 3.06 -0.40
N LEU A 129 20.46 3.21 0.16
CA LEU A 129 19.72 4.47 0.10
C LEU A 129 20.21 5.43 1.17
N GLU A 130 20.44 6.67 0.75
CA GLU A 130 20.89 7.74 1.62
C GLU A 130 19.92 8.92 1.58
N ILE A 131 19.76 9.59 2.72
CA ILE A 131 19.02 10.84 2.82
C ILE A 131 19.96 11.99 2.42
N ILE A 132 19.80 12.53 1.22
CA ILE A 132 20.62 13.63 0.70
C ILE A 132 20.19 14.95 1.32
N SER A 133 18.89 15.18 1.40
CA SER A 133 18.33 16.36 2.06
C SER A 133 16.99 16.02 2.71
N LEU A 134 16.72 16.73 3.81
CA LEU A 134 15.44 16.69 4.50
C LEU A 134 15.20 18.09 5.03
N THR A 135 14.12 18.73 4.62
CA THR A 135 13.63 19.99 5.16
C THR A 135 12.27 19.80 5.79
N PHE A 136 11.96 20.59 6.81
CA PHE A 136 10.68 20.56 7.50
C PHE A 136 10.25 21.99 7.81
N SER A 137 9.08 22.39 7.34
CA SER A 137 8.51 23.70 7.58
C SER A 137 6.99 23.65 7.59
N GLU A 138 6.35 24.21 8.60
CA GLU A 138 4.89 24.38 8.70
C GLU A 138 4.08 23.08 8.45
N GLY A 139 4.63 21.93 8.88
CA GLY A 139 3.98 20.64 8.71
C GLY A 139 4.20 19.99 7.34
N HIS A 140 4.93 20.62 6.43
CA HIS A 140 5.41 20.06 5.18
C HIS A 140 6.86 19.60 5.30
N THR A 141 7.17 18.47 4.65
CA THR A 141 8.54 17.99 4.54
C THR A 141 8.91 17.68 3.09
N ASP A 142 10.10 18.15 2.67
CA ASP A 142 10.72 17.71 1.42
C ASP A 142 11.89 16.79 1.75
N ILE A 143 11.86 15.61 1.14
CA ILE A 143 12.85 14.56 1.36
C ILE A 143 13.41 14.13 0.01
N LEU A 144 14.73 14.20 -0.12
CA LEU A 144 15.47 13.66 -1.26
C LEU A 144 16.27 12.44 -0.81
N LEU A 145 15.92 11.30 -1.36
CA LEU A 145 16.63 10.04 -1.22
C LEU A 145 17.44 9.76 -2.49
N GLN A 146 18.60 9.15 -2.35
CA GLN A 146 19.43 8.72 -3.48
C GLN A 146 20.09 7.39 -3.16
N GLY A 147 20.34 6.59 -4.21
CA GLY A 147 21.08 5.35 -4.12
C GLY A 147 20.46 4.23 -4.91
N GLU A 148 21.03 3.05 -4.76
CA GLU A 148 20.54 1.85 -5.43
C GLU A 148 19.54 1.11 -4.55
N TYR A 149 18.47 0.62 -5.15
CA TYR A 149 17.49 -0.22 -4.50
C TYR A 149 17.07 -1.34 -5.45
N PHE A 150 16.79 -2.50 -4.89
CA PHE A 150 16.37 -3.68 -5.63
C PHE A 150 15.24 -4.39 -4.88
N GLY A 151 14.29 -4.94 -5.63
CA GLY A 151 13.23 -5.78 -5.10
C GLY A 151 13.04 -7.03 -5.95
N VAL A 152 12.47 -8.06 -5.36
CA VAL A 152 12.05 -9.26 -6.08
C VAL A 152 10.70 -8.97 -6.74
N GLY A 153 10.72 -8.17 -7.80
CA GLY A 153 9.52 -7.73 -8.53
C GLY A 153 8.89 -6.44 -7.99
N ASP A 154 7.92 -5.93 -8.73
CA ASP A 154 7.28 -4.64 -8.51
C ASP A 154 6.60 -4.53 -7.13
N VAL A 155 5.99 -5.60 -6.65
CA VAL A 155 5.27 -5.60 -5.37
C VAL A 155 6.19 -5.36 -4.17
N THR A 156 7.43 -5.88 -4.23
CA THR A 156 8.44 -5.59 -3.19
C THR A 156 8.78 -4.11 -3.15
N LEU A 157 8.90 -3.48 -4.31
CA LEU A 157 9.19 -2.05 -4.42
C LEU A 157 8.01 -1.19 -3.98
N ILE A 158 6.77 -1.61 -4.27
CA ILE A 158 5.57 -0.97 -3.72
C ILE A 158 5.57 -1.05 -2.20
N ALA A 159 5.90 -2.20 -1.62
CA ALA A 159 5.98 -2.34 -0.17
C ALA A 159 7.09 -1.47 0.45
N ALA A 160 8.23 -1.32 -0.23
CA ALA A 160 9.30 -0.40 0.17
C ALA A 160 8.84 1.06 0.13
N SER A 161 8.13 1.46 -0.92
CA SER A 161 7.49 2.78 -1.02
C SER A 161 6.56 3.04 0.18
N GLN A 162 5.70 2.08 0.51
CA GLN A 162 4.79 2.20 1.65
C GLN A 162 5.54 2.26 2.98
N GLN A 163 6.62 1.49 3.15
CA GLN A 163 7.47 1.56 4.35
C GLN A 163 8.01 2.98 4.56
N ILE A 164 8.53 3.61 3.51
CA ILE A 164 9.07 4.98 3.56
C ILE A 164 7.94 5.95 3.92
N LEU A 165 6.82 5.92 3.22
CA LEU A 165 5.70 6.83 3.43
C LEU A 165 5.08 6.68 4.82
N LEU A 166 4.82 5.45 5.28
CA LEU A 166 4.30 5.19 6.61
C LEU A 166 5.27 5.69 7.70
N THR A 167 6.58 5.55 7.49
CA THR A 167 7.60 6.08 8.42
C THR A 167 7.58 7.59 8.46
N VAL A 168 7.47 8.27 7.32
CA VAL A 168 7.37 9.75 7.24
C VAL A 168 6.14 10.24 8.00
N PHE A 169 4.98 9.63 7.75
CA PHE A 169 3.71 10.06 8.35
C PHE A 169 3.47 9.50 9.77
N ALA A 170 4.31 8.58 10.27
CA ALA A 170 4.33 8.24 11.69
C ALA A 170 4.71 9.44 12.57
N ASN A 171 5.44 10.42 12.04
CA ASN A 171 5.69 11.70 12.72
C ASN A 171 4.41 12.56 12.69
N ALA A 172 3.82 12.79 13.87
CA ALA A 172 2.55 13.52 14.00
C ALA A 172 2.58 14.97 13.46
N ASN A 173 3.76 15.57 13.38
CA ASN A 173 3.93 16.95 12.87
C ASN A 173 3.91 17.02 11.34
N VAL A 174 4.05 15.88 10.62
CA VAL A 174 4.01 15.85 9.15
C VAL A 174 2.55 15.84 8.70
N HIS A 175 2.11 16.84 7.99
CA HIS A 175 0.80 16.93 7.36
C HIS A 175 0.85 16.62 5.87
N THR A 176 1.93 17.05 5.22
CA THR A 176 2.21 16.79 3.81
C THR A 176 3.68 16.49 3.60
N ALA A 177 3.99 15.73 2.55
CA ALA A 177 5.37 15.36 2.22
C ALA A 177 5.58 15.27 0.70
N THR A 178 6.69 15.79 0.21
CA THR A 178 7.27 15.44 -1.08
C THR A 178 8.46 14.52 -0.82
N VAL A 179 8.41 13.30 -1.36
CA VAL A 179 9.48 12.31 -1.17
C VAL A 179 9.96 11.85 -2.53
N THR A 180 11.17 12.25 -2.89
CA THR A 180 11.81 11.88 -4.15
C THR A 180 12.92 10.87 -3.93
N LEU A 181 13.08 9.97 -4.89
CA LEU A 181 14.10 8.95 -4.94
C LEU A 181 14.70 8.91 -6.35
N ASN A 182 16.00 9.23 -6.49
CA ASN A 182 16.70 9.22 -7.77
C ASN A 182 15.95 9.99 -8.89
N GLU A 183 15.52 11.22 -8.62
CA GLU A 183 14.81 12.10 -9.57
C GLU A 183 13.36 11.68 -9.89
N ASP A 184 12.79 10.71 -9.20
CA ASP A 184 11.38 10.33 -9.30
C ASP A 184 10.70 10.36 -7.93
N THR A 185 9.36 10.37 -7.89
CA THR A 185 8.65 10.25 -6.61
C THR A 185 8.74 8.83 -6.06
N VAL A 186 8.90 8.70 -4.76
CA VAL A 186 8.89 7.39 -4.08
C VAL A 186 7.62 6.60 -4.37
N GLY A 187 6.51 7.27 -4.67
CA GLY A 187 5.25 6.65 -5.04
C GLY A 187 5.27 5.87 -6.36
N ASN A 188 6.31 6.05 -7.18
CA ASN A 188 6.48 5.31 -8.43
C ASN A 188 7.34 4.05 -8.28
N MET A 189 7.87 3.76 -7.09
CA MET A 189 8.61 2.51 -6.87
C MET A 189 7.70 1.29 -7.16
N GLY A 190 8.12 0.44 -8.08
CA GLY A 190 7.35 -0.74 -8.50
C GLY A 190 6.15 -0.45 -9.40
N VAL A 191 5.96 0.78 -9.85
CA VAL A 191 4.89 1.14 -10.79
C VAL A 191 5.41 1.01 -12.22
N SER A 192 5.11 -0.12 -12.87
CA SER A 192 5.58 -0.41 -14.24
C SER A 192 4.77 0.31 -15.32
N ASN A 193 3.64 0.90 -14.98
CA ASN A 193 2.70 1.49 -15.94
C ASN A 193 2.66 3.01 -15.82
N SER A 194 3.12 3.70 -16.86
CA SER A 194 3.14 5.17 -16.92
C SER A 194 1.75 5.84 -16.74
N MET A 195 0.65 5.11 -16.96
CA MET A 195 -0.71 5.64 -16.73
C MET A 195 -1.04 5.81 -15.24
N ASN A 196 -0.36 5.12 -14.36
CA ASN A 196 -0.54 5.20 -12.91
C ASN A 196 0.63 5.93 -12.22
N ALA A 197 1.62 6.39 -12.99
CA ALA A 197 2.75 7.10 -12.44
C ALA A 197 2.33 8.48 -11.94
N ARG A 198 2.85 8.86 -10.77
CA ARG A 198 2.68 10.18 -10.17
C ARG A 198 3.76 11.12 -10.69
N SER A 199 3.51 12.42 -10.64
CA SER A 199 4.55 13.41 -10.95
C SER A 199 5.67 13.39 -9.91
N VAL A 200 6.87 13.81 -10.29
CA VAL A 200 8.05 13.83 -9.41
C VAL A 200 7.83 14.72 -8.18
N ASP A 201 7.06 15.78 -8.34
CA ASP A 201 6.69 16.77 -7.33
C ASP A 201 5.36 16.42 -6.61
N TYR A 202 4.95 15.15 -6.68
CA TYR A 202 3.71 14.71 -6.03
C TYR A 202 3.78 14.92 -4.52
N VAL A 203 2.77 15.61 -3.99
CA VAL A 203 2.63 15.89 -2.56
C VAL A 203 1.71 14.86 -1.93
N PHE A 204 2.28 13.97 -1.13
CA PHE A 204 1.52 13.04 -0.29
C PHE A 204 0.87 13.80 0.85
N THR A 205 -0.33 13.41 1.24
CA THR A 205 -1.06 14.00 2.35
C THR A 205 -1.28 13.00 3.48
N ARG A 206 -1.38 13.49 4.72
CA ARG A 206 -1.73 12.66 5.87
C ARG A 206 -3.04 11.92 5.67
N ALA A 207 -4.07 12.59 5.15
CA ALA A 207 -5.38 11.98 4.90
C ALA A 207 -5.31 10.79 3.91
N GLU A 208 -4.46 10.91 2.86
CA GLU A 208 -4.23 9.80 1.92
C GLU A 208 -3.59 8.60 2.62
N ILE A 209 -2.60 8.83 3.47
CA ILE A 209 -1.92 7.76 4.21
C ILE A 209 -2.83 7.14 5.27
N GLU A 210 -3.61 7.94 5.99
CA GLU A 210 -4.59 7.43 6.96
C GLU A 210 -5.68 6.60 6.30
N THR A 211 -6.13 6.99 5.10
CA THR A 211 -7.04 6.18 4.29
C THR A 211 -6.40 4.84 3.93
N TYR A 212 -5.17 4.86 3.42
CA TYR A 212 -4.43 3.64 3.12
C TYR A 212 -4.28 2.73 4.34
N VAL A 213 -3.90 3.29 5.50
CA VAL A 213 -3.80 2.54 6.77
C VAL A 213 -5.14 1.92 7.14
N SER A 214 -6.24 2.67 7.03
CA SER A 214 -7.57 2.17 7.38
C SER A 214 -8.06 1.03 6.49
N GLU A 215 -7.62 0.98 5.24
CA GLU A 215 -7.99 -0.06 4.27
C GLU A 215 -7.12 -1.33 4.38
N HIS A 216 -5.92 -1.23 4.96
CA HIS A 216 -4.91 -2.29 4.97
C HIS A 216 -4.50 -2.75 6.38
N ALA A 217 -5.09 -2.19 7.45
CA ALA A 217 -4.74 -2.56 8.81
C ALA A 217 -5.04 -4.04 9.09
N TYR A 218 -4.10 -4.74 9.73
CA TYR A 218 -4.29 -6.11 10.18
C TYR A 218 -5.39 -6.18 11.26
N GLY A 219 -6.26 -7.17 11.15
CA GLY A 219 -7.34 -7.40 12.11
C GLY A 219 -8.63 -6.64 11.79
N LEU A 220 -8.73 -5.99 10.62
CA LEU A 220 -10.02 -5.55 10.10
C LEU A 220 -10.87 -6.78 9.74
N PRO A 221 -12.16 -6.77 10.07
CA PRO A 221 -13.09 -7.88 9.79
C PRO A 221 -13.36 -8.05 8.31
#